data_f33e44c3a9ddcc441cb85bac92adf2b0
#
_entry.id   f33e44c3a9ddcc441cb85bac92adf2b0
#
_cell.length_a   1.000
_cell.length_b   1.000
_cell.length_c   1.000
_cell.angle_alpha   90.00
_cell.angle_beta   90.00
_cell.angle_gamma   90.00
#
_symmetry.space_group_name_H-M   'P 1'
#
loop_
_entity.id
_entity.type
_entity.pdbx_description
1 polymer ?
#
loop_
_entity_poly.entity_id
_entity_poly.type
_entity_poly.pdbx_seq_one_letter_code
_entity_poly.pdbx_strand_id
1 'polypeptide(L)'
;YLAEYCAQNGHTSVRYLETVALNWHEKGIRTAEEAQEYSTAYTKDAFAVMKAFGLNSRKPAVPEQKIMEKWFKDYGFDRELVLEACSRTINAIHTPSFQYADSILTDWKKAGMKTLADVKGMDARRAERAQNGAVKRLQSYGNGAVAQNNRKTSQNQFHNFKQRDTDYD
;
A
#
# COMPACT_ATOMS: atom_id res chain seq x y z
N TYR A 1 8.18 20.76 28.76
CA TYR A 1 7.51 19.73 27.97
C TYR A 1 8.40 19.16 26.85
N LEU A 2 9.11 20.00 26.04
CA LEU A 2 10.00 19.52 24.97
C LEU A 2 11.06 18.53 25.46
N ALA A 3 11.78 18.88 26.52
CA ALA A 3 12.81 18.03 27.10
C ALA A 3 12.22 16.73 27.68
N GLU A 4 11.09 16.81 28.33
CA GLU A 4 10.34 15.67 28.86
C GLU A 4 9.86 14.74 27.72
N TYR A 5 9.28 15.28 26.67
CA TYR A 5 8.86 14.55 25.48
C TYR A 5 10.05 13.79 24.84
N CYS A 6 11.19 14.45 24.68
CA CYS A 6 12.39 13.83 24.12
C CYS A 6 12.93 12.74 25.03
N ALA A 7 12.97 12.94 26.34
CA ALA A 7 13.42 11.97 27.32
C ALA A 7 12.50 10.73 27.38
N GLN A 8 11.18 10.92 27.34
CA GLN A 8 10.20 9.81 27.29
C GLN A 8 10.36 8.95 26.03
N ASN A 9 10.80 9.54 24.92
CA ASN A 9 11.11 8.83 23.68
C ASN A 9 12.52 8.24 23.60
N GLY A 10 13.27 8.34 24.70
CA GLY A 10 14.64 7.78 24.81
C GLY A 10 15.74 8.64 24.15
N HIS A 11 15.43 9.90 23.81
CA HIS A 11 16.37 10.81 23.16
C HIS A 11 16.72 12.00 24.07
N THR A 12 17.91 11.96 24.65
CA THR A 12 18.39 13.00 25.60
C THR A 12 19.43 13.93 25.01
N SER A 13 19.81 13.76 23.72
CA SER A 13 20.84 14.62 23.11
C SER A 13 20.27 16.01 22.79
N VAL A 14 21.06 17.05 23.06
CA VAL A 14 20.70 18.45 22.76
C VAL A 14 20.37 18.65 21.28
N ARG A 15 21.12 17.99 20.41
CA ARG A 15 20.88 18.05 18.96
C ARG A 15 19.50 17.50 18.56
N TYR A 16 19.02 16.47 19.24
CA TYR A 16 17.67 15.95 18.99
C TYR A 16 16.60 16.91 19.49
N LEU A 17 16.79 17.49 20.70
CA LEU A 17 15.89 18.51 21.22
C LEU A 17 15.76 19.69 20.26
N GLU A 18 16.88 20.18 19.73
CA GLU A 18 16.92 21.27 18.75
C GLU A 18 16.13 20.91 17.49
N THR A 19 16.33 19.72 16.94
CA THR A 19 15.59 19.24 15.77
C THR A 19 14.08 19.18 16.02
N VAL A 20 13.65 18.70 17.19
CA VAL A 20 12.22 18.64 17.56
C VAL A 20 11.66 20.06 17.75
N ALA A 21 12.41 20.95 18.41
CA ALA A 21 12.00 22.34 18.60
C ALA A 21 11.78 23.08 17.27
N LEU A 22 12.73 22.95 16.33
CA LEU A 22 12.62 23.53 15.00
C LEU A 22 11.41 22.98 14.22
N ASN A 23 11.19 21.67 14.27
CA ASN A 23 10.04 21.03 13.64
C ASN A 23 8.70 21.51 14.22
N TRP A 24 8.60 21.68 15.54
CA TRP A 24 7.42 22.23 16.17
C TRP A 24 7.20 23.70 15.81
N HIS A 25 8.28 24.47 15.75
CA HIS A 25 8.22 25.88 15.34
C HIS A 25 7.73 26.02 13.87
N GLU A 26 8.25 25.22 12.94
CA GLU A 26 7.81 25.19 11.53
C GLU A 26 6.33 24.83 11.40
N LYS A 27 5.79 24.01 12.31
CA LYS A 27 4.37 23.61 12.35
C LYS A 27 3.49 24.58 13.11
N GLY A 28 4.05 25.68 13.61
CA GLY A 28 3.31 26.67 14.37
C GLY A 28 2.96 26.27 15.81
N ILE A 29 3.52 25.15 16.30
CA ILE A 29 3.34 24.68 17.67
C ILE A 29 4.21 25.53 18.60
N ARG A 30 3.55 26.35 19.44
CA ARG A 30 4.24 27.32 20.29
C ARG A 30 4.01 27.13 21.77
N THR A 31 2.97 26.39 22.13
CA THR A 31 2.63 26.11 23.54
C THR A 31 2.86 24.64 23.90
N ALA A 32 2.97 24.38 25.21
CA ALA A 32 3.13 23.00 25.70
C ALA A 32 1.86 22.18 25.45
N GLU A 33 0.70 22.81 25.51
CA GLU A 33 -0.60 22.20 25.26
C GLU A 33 -0.74 21.76 23.81
N GLU A 34 -0.43 22.64 22.84
CA GLU A 34 -0.41 22.31 21.43
C GLU A 34 0.56 21.16 21.12
N ALA A 35 1.74 21.18 21.73
CA ALA A 35 2.73 20.14 21.60
C ALA A 35 2.25 18.79 22.17
N GLN A 36 1.50 18.82 23.27
CA GLN A 36 0.92 17.63 23.88
C GLN A 36 -0.21 17.05 23.02
N GLU A 37 -1.10 17.89 22.52
CA GLU A 37 -2.16 17.45 21.60
C GLU A 37 -1.57 16.82 20.32
N TYR A 38 -0.57 17.47 19.74
CA TYR A 38 0.12 16.99 18.55
C TYR A 38 0.80 15.62 18.78
N SER A 39 1.53 15.48 19.89
CA SER A 39 2.21 14.22 20.23
C SER A 39 1.22 13.10 20.57
N THR A 40 0.12 13.44 21.23
CA THR A 40 -0.94 12.48 21.59
C THR A 40 -1.70 12.00 20.34
N ALA A 41 -2.05 12.90 19.43
CA ALA A 41 -2.70 12.54 18.16
C ALA A 41 -1.81 11.61 17.33
N TYR A 42 -0.54 11.96 17.16
CA TYR A 42 0.43 11.12 16.46
C TYR A 42 0.59 9.74 17.11
N THR A 43 0.67 9.67 18.43
CA THR A 43 0.77 8.39 19.15
C THR A 43 -0.47 7.51 18.93
N LYS A 44 -1.67 8.09 18.91
CA LYS A 44 -2.92 7.37 18.63
C LYS A 44 -2.97 6.85 17.20
N ASP A 45 -2.51 7.63 16.22
CA ASP A 45 -2.47 7.23 14.82
C ASP A 45 -1.45 6.14 14.57
N ALA A 46 -0.24 6.28 15.12
CA ALA A 46 0.79 5.26 15.05
C ALA A 46 0.32 3.95 15.70
N PHE A 47 -0.35 4.02 16.86
CA PHE A 47 -0.90 2.84 17.51
C PHE A 47 -2.00 2.17 16.67
N ALA A 48 -2.86 2.93 16.01
CA ALA A 48 -3.89 2.40 15.13
C ALA A 48 -3.27 1.65 13.92
N VAL A 49 -2.21 2.17 13.33
CA VAL A 49 -1.46 1.51 12.25
C VAL A 49 -0.81 0.22 12.74
N MET A 50 -0.11 0.26 13.89
CA MET A 50 0.49 -0.94 14.49
C MET A 50 -0.55 -2.02 14.77
N LYS A 51 -1.72 -1.63 15.28
CA LYS A 51 -2.85 -2.54 15.52
C LYS A 51 -3.39 -3.13 14.21
N ALA A 52 -3.53 -2.33 13.16
CA ALA A 52 -4.00 -2.79 11.86
C ALA A 52 -3.04 -3.84 11.23
N PHE A 53 -1.75 -3.72 11.50
CA PHE A 53 -0.74 -4.71 11.10
C PHE A 53 -0.59 -5.88 12.07
N GLY A 54 -1.35 -5.92 13.18
CA GLY A 54 -1.22 -6.96 14.20
C GLY A 54 0.07 -6.86 15.04
N LEU A 55 0.74 -5.72 15.03
CA LEU A 55 2.01 -5.45 15.70
C LEU A 55 1.84 -4.69 17.03
N ASN A 56 0.67 -4.80 17.65
CA ASN A 56 0.29 -4.07 18.86
C ASN A 56 1.04 -4.49 20.14
N SER A 57 1.82 -5.57 20.09
CA SER A 57 2.63 -6.05 21.22
C SER A 57 3.93 -5.28 21.43
N ARG A 58 4.33 -4.41 20.49
CA ARG A 58 5.57 -3.64 20.54
C ARG A 58 5.38 -2.18 20.10
N LYS A 59 6.32 -1.33 20.50
CA LYS A 59 6.41 0.03 19.96
C LYS A 59 6.93 -0.01 18.52
N PRO A 60 6.54 0.96 17.65
CA PRO A 60 7.09 1.07 16.32
C PRO A 60 8.60 1.36 16.36
N ALA A 61 9.36 0.71 15.48
CA ALA A 61 10.77 1.00 15.29
C ALA A 61 10.96 2.38 14.62
N VAL A 62 12.15 2.98 14.78
CA VAL A 62 12.46 4.31 14.23
C VAL A 62 12.18 4.42 12.72
N PRO A 63 12.54 3.45 11.87
CA PRO A 63 12.19 3.49 10.45
C PRO A 63 10.67 3.47 10.20
N GLU A 64 9.92 2.68 10.99
CA GLU A 64 8.46 2.59 10.91
C GLU A 64 7.79 3.92 11.31
N GLN A 65 8.31 4.57 12.35
CA GLN A 65 7.84 5.89 12.78
C GLN A 65 8.01 6.92 11.67
N LYS A 66 9.17 6.98 11.01
CA LYS A 66 9.44 7.90 9.90
C LYS A 66 8.48 7.69 8.72
N ILE A 67 8.18 6.44 8.40
CA ILE A 67 7.24 6.10 7.33
C ILE A 67 5.82 6.56 7.71
N MET A 68 5.36 6.27 8.93
CA MET A 68 4.05 6.73 9.40
C MET A 68 3.97 8.25 9.48
N GLU A 69 5.04 8.91 9.92
CA GLU A 69 5.12 10.37 9.96
C GLU A 69 4.94 10.99 8.57
N LYS A 70 5.58 10.43 7.56
CA LYS A 70 5.40 10.79 6.15
C LYS A 70 3.94 10.69 5.71
N TRP A 71 3.22 9.62 6.08
CA TRP A 71 1.82 9.43 5.69
C TRP A 71 0.88 10.47 6.28
N PHE A 72 1.04 10.76 7.57
CA PHE A 72 0.16 11.71 8.26
C PHE A 72 0.56 13.16 8.05
N LYS A 73 1.87 13.48 7.99
CA LYS A 73 2.37 14.85 7.92
C LYS A 73 2.64 15.32 6.48
N ASP A 74 3.41 14.55 5.71
CA ASP A 74 3.83 14.97 4.37
C ASP A 74 2.73 14.72 3.33
N TYR A 75 2.03 13.60 3.44
CA TYR A 75 0.92 13.30 2.55
C TYR A 75 -0.39 13.93 3.03
N GLY A 76 -0.53 14.18 4.33
CA GLY A 76 -1.73 14.76 4.93
C GLY A 76 -2.93 13.82 4.88
N PHE A 77 -2.68 12.52 4.90
CA PHE A 77 -3.75 11.53 4.89
C PHE A 77 -4.38 11.38 6.29
N ASP A 78 -5.68 11.17 6.30
CA ASP A 78 -6.39 10.83 7.52
C ASP A 78 -6.15 9.37 7.95
N ARG A 79 -6.52 9.08 9.19
CA ARG A 79 -6.35 7.74 9.76
C ARG A 79 -7.07 6.66 8.94
N GLU A 80 -8.29 6.94 8.48
CA GLU A 80 -9.11 5.96 7.77
C GLU A 80 -8.45 5.52 6.47
N LEU A 81 -7.89 6.47 5.71
CA LEU A 81 -7.20 6.21 4.46
C LEU A 81 -5.92 5.39 4.68
N VAL A 82 -5.16 5.72 5.72
CA VAL A 82 -3.94 4.96 6.07
C VAL A 82 -4.28 3.54 6.51
N LEU A 83 -5.33 3.35 7.31
CA LEU A 83 -5.77 2.02 7.74
C LEU A 83 -6.28 1.17 6.58
N GLU A 84 -6.94 1.77 5.60
CA GLU A 84 -7.33 1.09 4.36
C GLU A 84 -6.11 0.57 3.58
N ALA A 85 -5.04 1.37 3.47
CA ALA A 85 -3.80 0.92 2.84
C ALA A 85 -3.14 -0.24 3.60
N CYS A 86 -3.18 -0.20 4.94
CA CYS A 86 -2.70 -1.31 5.78
C CYS A 86 -3.53 -2.58 5.56
N SER A 87 -4.86 -2.46 5.51
CA SER A 87 -5.76 -3.57 5.22
C SER A 87 -5.48 -4.19 3.85
N ARG A 88 -5.32 -3.37 2.81
CA ARG A 88 -4.95 -3.84 1.46
C ARG A 88 -3.60 -4.52 1.42
N THR A 89 -2.64 -4.04 2.20
CA THR A 89 -1.33 -4.69 2.34
C THR A 89 -1.49 -6.12 2.88
N ILE A 90 -2.20 -6.28 3.99
CA ILE A 90 -2.43 -7.60 4.58
C ILE A 90 -3.19 -8.52 3.61
N ASN A 91 -4.21 -8.00 2.92
CA ASN A 91 -4.98 -8.79 1.97
C ASN A 91 -4.15 -9.23 0.74
N ALA A 92 -3.19 -8.41 0.31
CA ALA A 92 -2.37 -8.69 -0.86
C ALA A 92 -1.20 -9.65 -0.59
N ILE A 93 -0.50 -9.46 0.53
CA ILE A 93 0.74 -10.19 0.82
C ILE A 93 0.70 -11.02 2.11
N HIS A 94 -0.40 -10.97 2.86
CA HIS A 94 -0.67 -11.71 4.10
C HIS A 94 0.37 -11.49 5.22
N THR A 95 1.16 -10.42 5.12
CA THR A 95 2.18 -10.04 6.10
C THR A 95 2.18 -8.52 6.30
N PRO A 96 2.51 -8.02 7.51
CA PRO A 96 2.67 -6.58 7.72
C PRO A 96 3.89 -6.05 6.97
N SER A 97 3.69 -5.03 6.14
CA SER A 97 4.76 -4.38 5.39
C SER A 97 4.51 -2.87 5.26
N PHE A 98 5.28 -2.08 5.98
CA PHE A 98 5.23 -0.62 5.90
C PHE A 98 5.63 -0.11 4.51
N GLN A 99 6.60 -0.77 3.85
CA GLN A 99 7.04 -0.40 2.52
C GLN A 99 5.96 -0.65 1.46
N TYR A 100 5.24 -1.76 1.56
CA TYR A 100 4.14 -2.05 0.65
C TYR A 100 2.97 -1.08 0.83
N ALA A 101 2.59 -0.77 2.09
CA ALA A 101 1.59 0.25 2.39
C ALA A 101 2.04 1.65 1.91
N ASP A 102 3.32 1.99 2.05
CA ASP A 102 3.89 3.24 1.54
C ASP A 102 3.77 3.34 0.02
N SER A 103 3.97 2.25 -0.72
CA SER A 103 3.77 2.25 -2.17
C SER A 103 2.32 2.53 -2.55
N ILE A 104 1.35 1.91 -1.87
CA ILE A 104 -0.08 2.15 -2.08
C ILE A 104 -0.42 3.63 -1.82
N LEU A 105 0.01 4.16 -0.66
CA LEU A 105 -0.27 5.54 -0.28
C LEU A 105 0.43 6.55 -1.21
N THR A 106 1.64 6.24 -1.67
CA THR A 106 2.35 7.05 -2.66
C THR A 106 1.59 7.11 -3.98
N ASP A 107 1.04 6.00 -4.44
CA ASP A 107 0.24 5.96 -5.67
C ASP A 107 -1.07 6.72 -5.50
N TRP A 108 -1.74 6.62 -4.36
CA TRP A 108 -2.92 7.42 -4.05
C TRP A 108 -2.61 8.91 -3.99
N LYS A 109 -1.47 9.31 -3.41
CA LYS A 109 -1.02 10.70 -3.41
C LYS A 109 -0.79 11.24 -4.82
N LYS A 110 -0.11 10.46 -5.68
CA LYS A 110 0.10 10.81 -7.10
C LYS A 110 -1.21 10.92 -7.87
N ALA A 111 -2.18 10.06 -7.56
CA ALA A 111 -3.50 10.08 -8.18
C ALA A 111 -4.43 11.19 -7.62
N GLY A 112 -3.96 11.99 -6.65
CA GLY A 112 -4.72 13.10 -6.06
C GLY A 112 -5.85 12.66 -5.12
N MET A 113 -5.81 11.44 -4.62
CA MET A 113 -6.80 10.92 -3.68
C MET A 113 -6.56 11.52 -2.30
N LYS A 114 -7.64 11.96 -1.66
CA LYS A 114 -7.58 12.57 -0.33
C LYS A 114 -8.46 11.86 0.69
N THR A 115 -9.47 11.15 0.22
CA THR A 115 -10.47 10.51 1.08
C THR A 115 -10.66 9.04 0.72
N LEU A 116 -11.18 8.27 1.67
CA LEU A 116 -11.59 6.88 1.44
C LEU A 116 -12.66 6.75 0.35
N ALA A 117 -13.51 7.77 0.18
CA ALA A 117 -14.51 7.80 -0.87
C ALA A 117 -13.88 7.87 -2.27
N ASP A 118 -12.79 8.64 -2.43
CA ASP A 118 -12.05 8.73 -3.71
C ASP A 118 -11.48 7.36 -4.10
N VAL A 119 -10.92 6.64 -3.12
CA VAL A 119 -10.35 5.31 -3.33
C VAL A 119 -11.43 4.30 -3.74
N LYS A 120 -12.57 4.28 -3.03
CA LYS A 120 -13.71 3.42 -3.38
C LYS A 120 -14.27 3.74 -4.77
N GLY A 121 -14.35 5.03 -5.12
CA GLY A 121 -14.79 5.47 -6.45
C GLY A 121 -13.83 5.04 -7.58
N MET A 122 -12.51 5.04 -7.30
CA MET A 122 -11.53 4.51 -8.25
C MET A 122 -11.67 3.01 -8.43
N ASP A 123 -11.83 2.26 -7.34
CA ASP A 123 -11.99 0.81 -7.39
C ASP A 123 -13.25 0.40 -8.16
N ALA A 124 -14.37 1.10 -7.95
CA ALA A 124 -15.61 0.87 -8.70
C ALA A 124 -15.39 1.07 -10.21
N ARG A 125 -14.76 2.17 -10.62
CA ARG A 125 -14.43 2.43 -12.04
C ARG A 125 -13.49 1.37 -12.62
N ARG A 126 -12.55 0.87 -11.83
CA ARG A 126 -11.63 -0.19 -12.26
C ARG A 126 -12.36 -1.52 -12.45
N ALA A 127 -13.28 -1.85 -11.53
CA ALA A 127 -14.12 -3.03 -11.62
C ALA A 127 -15.05 -2.98 -12.86
N GLU A 128 -15.71 -1.86 -13.12
CA GLU A 128 -16.53 -1.66 -14.31
C GLU A 128 -15.74 -1.81 -15.62
N ARG A 129 -14.54 -1.24 -15.68
CA ARG A 129 -13.65 -1.39 -16.85
C ARG A 129 -13.23 -2.83 -17.08
N ALA A 130 -12.95 -3.57 -16.01
CA ALA A 130 -12.58 -4.99 -16.08
C ALA A 130 -13.76 -5.83 -16.57
N GLN A 131 -14.99 -5.58 -16.08
CA GLN A 131 -16.21 -6.26 -16.53
C GLN A 131 -16.51 -5.96 -18.00
N ASN A 132 -16.47 -4.70 -18.41
CA ASN A 132 -16.71 -4.29 -19.80
C ASN A 132 -15.63 -4.86 -20.75
N GLY A 133 -14.38 -4.96 -20.30
CA GLY A 133 -13.30 -5.59 -21.06
C GLY A 133 -13.50 -7.10 -21.22
N ALA A 134 -14.01 -7.78 -20.22
CA ALA A 134 -14.34 -9.21 -20.26
C ALA A 134 -15.52 -9.46 -21.22
N VAL A 135 -16.59 -8.65 -21.14
CA VAL A 135 -17.75 -8.75 -22.04
C VAL A 135 -17.33 -8.53 -23.50
N LYS A 136 -16.51 -7.52 -23.79
CA LYS A 136 -15.99 -7.30 -25.15
C LYS A 136 -15.17 -8.50 -25.67
N ARG A 137 -14.36 -9.11 -24.82
CA ARG A 137 -13.61 -10.33 -25.21
C ARG A 137 -14.53 -11.49 -25.52
N LEU A 138 -15.54 -11.75 -24.72
CA LEU A 138 -16.53 -12.80 -24.97
C LEU A 138 -17.32 -12.56 -26.25
N GLN A 139 -17.72 -11.31 -26.53
CA GLN A 139 -18.42 -10.94 -27.76
C GLN A 139 -17.52 -11.11 -29.01
N SER A 140 -16.20 -10.84 -28.90
CA SER A 140 -15.27 -11.04 -30.01
C SER A 140 -15.05 -12.54 -30.33
N TYR A 141 -15.12 -13.41 -29.34
CA TYR A 141 -15.10 -14.87 -29.55
C TYR A 141 -16.41 -15.40 -30.14
N GLY A 142 -17.55 -14.81 -29.80
CA GLY A 142 -18.87 -15.21 -30.32
C GLY A 142 -19.09 -14.82 -31.79
N ASN A 143 -18.56 -13.70 -32.25
CA ASN A 143 -18.69 -13.25 -33.65
C ASN A 143 -17.66 -13.84 -34.60
N GLY A 144 -16.62 -14.52 -34.10
CA GLY A 144 -15.61 -15.21 -34.89
C GLY A 144 -15.99 -16.61 -35.35
N ALA A 145 -17.13 -17.16 -34.90
CA ALA A 145 -17.51 -18.56 -35.19
C ALA A 145 -18.30 -18.75 -36.51
N VAL A 146 -18.48 -17.71 -37.33
CA VAL A 146 -19.17 -17.82 -38.65
C VAL A 146 -18.25 -17.43 -39.82
N ALA A 147 -16.95 -17.32 -39.63
CA ALA A 147 -16.02 -17.22 -40.75
C ALA A 147 -15.57 -18.67 -41.13
N GLN A 148 -16.13 -19.12 -42.25
CA GLN A 148 -15.91 -20.41 -42.90
C GLN A 148 -14.52 -20.97 -42.73
N ASN A 149 -14.50 -22.18 -42.20
CA ASN A 149 -13.42 -23.13 -42.10
C ASN A 149 -12.86 -23.46 -43.51
N ASN A 150 -11.84 -22.73 -43.97
CA ASN A 150 -10.99 -23.12 -45.06
C ASN A 150 -9.53 -23.03 -44.59
N ARG A 151 -9.23 -23.73 -43.49
CA ARG A 151 -7.84 -24.01 -43.10
C ARG A 151 -7.45 -25.34 -43.65
N LYS A 152 -6.61 -25.29 -44.73
CA LYS A 152 -5.76 -26.41 -45.12
C LYS A 152 -5.16 -27.02 -43.86
N THR A 153 -5.41 -28.31 -43.67
CA THR A 153 -4.80 -29.14 -42.64
C THR A 153 -3.29 -29.02 -42.74
N SER A 154 -2.71 -28.18 -41.90
CA SER A 154 -1.29 -28.20 -41.63
C SER A 154 -1.02 -29.52 -40.90
N GLN A 155 -0.35 -30.46 -41.60
CA GLN A 155 0.10 -31.71 -41.01
C GLN A 155 0.96 -31.40 -39.78
N ASN A 156 0.56 -31.92 -38.65
CA ASN A 156 1.30 -31.86 -37.41
C ASN A 156 2.70 -32.49 -37.61
N GLN A 157 3.74 -31.67 -37.57
CA GLN A 157 5.14 -32.08 -37.64
C GLN A 157 5.63 -32.91 -36.45
N PHE A 158 4.77 -33.17 -35.46
CA PHE A 158 5.15 -33.88 -34.25
C PHE A 158 5.00 -35.41 -34.30
N HIS A 159 4.57 -36.00 -35.44
CA HIS A 159 4.41 -37.43 -35.56
C HIS A 159 5.65 -38.19 -36.08
N ASN A 160 6.82 -37.55 -36.16
CA ASN A 160 8.00 -38.17 -36.78
C ASN A 160 9.17 -38.37 -35.81
N PHE A 161 8.90 -38.62 -34.54
CA PHE A 161 9.93 -39.12 -33.62
C PHE A 161 9.92 -40.66 -33.66
N LYS A 162 10.95 -41.27 -34.28
CA LYS A 162 11.24 -42.69 -34.14
C LYS A 162 11.50 -42.97 -32.65
N GLN A 163 10.67 -43.83 -32.04
CA GLN A 163 10.97 -44.43 -30.74
C GLN A 163 12.24 -45.28 -30.89
N ARG A 164 13.17 -45.09 -29.96
CA ARG A 164 14.33 -45.98 -29.81
C ARG A 164 13.82 -47.30 -29.23
N ASP A 165 14.03 -48.36 -30.01
CA ASP A 165 13.92 -49.71 -29.48
C ASP A 165 15.08 -49.93 -28.50
N THR A 166 14.76 -50.06 -27.22
CA THR A 166 15.73 -50.50 -26.21
C THR A 166 15.59 -51.98 -26.05
N ASP A 167 16.42 -52.73 -26.77
CA ASP A 167 16.66 -54.13 -26.46
C ASP A 167 17.49 -54.22 -25.20
N TYR A 168 16.92 -54.81 -24.17
CA TYR A 168 17.62 -55.24 -22.97
C TYR A 168 17.92 -56.76 -23.14
N ASP A 169 19.16 -57.09 -23.40
CA ASP A 169 19.75 -58.40 -23.08
C ASP A 169 20.26 -58.40 -21.64
#